data_6b631ce626e5ed483d5f1e6d0a0233ec
#
_entry.id   6b631ce626e5ed483d5f1e6d0a0233ec
#
_cell.length_a   1.000
_cell.length_b   1.000
_cell.length_c   1.000
_cell.angle_alpha   90.00
_cell.angle_beta   90.00
_cell.angle_gamma   90.00
#
_symmetry.space_group_name_H-M   'P 1'
#
loop_
_entity.id
_entity.type
_entity.pdbx_description
1 polymer ?
#
loop_
_entity_poly.entity_id
_entity_poly.type
_entity_poly.pdbx_seq_one_letter_code
_entity_poly.pdbx_strand_id
1 'polypeptide(L)'
;MGSNIINSNYKNYFLVDIYDMVLVDKKTKEIIISDTLTSCGIECTTSSTTVQGGKGNAVLATLSSSKEITITTEMPTFNFDLLARQMGADIIKAAGKTMKIETVTLDSSKSATLSATPADTSVDVFGESGKQSATVTTNKITVTGGKEGDIVKVCYEVNTTQDNTEVVEINAKNFPTGVEMYLTSILIDNEENIVADITYHFPSVKMSADFSQSTASERDANPSTYTFTVIGNGGKLGTLEVVKRGN
;
A
#
# COMPACT_ATOMS: atom_id res chain seq x y z
N MET A 1 -37.22 -21.86 -15.44
CA MET A 1 -36.51 -22.03 -14.16
C MET A 1 -37.10 -21.00 -13.21
N GLY A 2 -37.86 -21.45 -12.20
CA GLY A 2 -38.46 -20.56 -11.23
C GLY A 2 -37.38 -19.95 -10.36
N SER A 3 -37.31 -18.62 -10.28
CA SER A 3 -36.47 -17.94 -9.33
C SER A 3 -37.04 -18.17 -7.94
N ASN A 4 -36.38 -18.98 -7.14
CA ASN A 4 -36.66 -19.02 -5.71
C ASN A 4 -36.26 -17.66 -5.12
N ILE A 5 -37.25 -16.79 -4.90
CA ILE A 5 -37.06 -15.59 -4.09
C ILE A 5 -36.86 -16.09 -2.67
N ILE A 6 -35.61 -16.18 -2.26
CA ILE A 6 -35.24 -16.43 -0.87
C ILE A 6 -35.58 -15.16 -0.11
N ASN A 7 -36.61 -15.21 0.72
CA ASN A 7 -36.90 -14.16 1.69
C ASN A 7 -35.75 -14.15 2.71
N SER A 8 -34.76 -13.29 2.51
CA SER A 8 -33.64 -13.14 3.46
C SER A 8 -34.14 -12.38 4.69
N ASN A 9 -34.30 -13.07 5.80
CA ASN A 9 -34.64 -12.47 7.10
C ASN A 9 -33.41 -11.79 7.74
N TYR A 10 -32.67 -10.97 6.96
CA TYR A 10 -31.53 -10.20 7.48
C TYR A 10 -31.97 -8.86 8.11
N LYS A 11 -33.19 -8.77 8.59
CA LYS A 11 -33.66 -7.64 9.36
C LYS A 11 -32.92 -7.65 10.71
N ASN A 12 -32.20 -6.57 10.99
CA ASN A 12 -31.43 -6.33 12.22
C ASN A 12 -30.06 -7.02 12.31
N TYR A 13 -29.39 -7.26 11.19
CA TYR A 13 -27.98 -7.65 11.20
C TYR A 13 -27.09 -6.46 10.95
N PHE A 14 -25.95 -6.44 11.63
CA PHE A 14 -24.99 -5.36 11.60
C PHE A 14 -23.68 -5.85 11.00
N LEU A 15 -23.13 -5.08 10.06
CA LEU A 15 -21.76 -5.25 9.59
C LEU A 15 -20.86 -4.51 10.58
N VAL A 16 -20.06 -5.21 11.34
CA VAL A 16 -19.36 -4.62 12.50
C VAL A 16 -17.85 -4.71 12.42
N ASP A 17 -17.32 -5.56 11.56
CA ASP A 17 -15.89 -5.79 11.46
C ASP A 17 -15.32 -5.24 10.15
N ILE A 18 -14.01 -4.98 10.16
CA ILE A 18 -13.28 -4.61 8.95
C ILE A 18 -13.24 -5.78 7.97
N TYR A 19 -13.10 -5.48 6.68
CA TYR A 19 -12.91 -6.52 5.68
C TYR A 19 -11.49 -7.06 5.69
N ASP A 20 -11.37 -8.39 5.64
CA ASP A 20 -10.15 -9.04 5.17
C ASP A 20 -10.10 -8.96 3.65
N MET A 21 -8.98 -8.54 3.10
CA MET A 21 -8.78 -8.40 1.67
C MET A 21 -7.86 -9.49 1.12
N VAL A 22 -8.33 -10.17 0.08
CA VAL A 22 -7.53 -11.12 -0.68
C VAL A 22 -7.48 -10.67 -2.13
N LEU A 23 -6.27 -10.47 -2.65
CA LEU A 23 -6.01 -10.18 -4.05
C LEU A 23 -5.39 -11.41 -4.71
N VAL A 24 -5.88 -11.77 -5.89
CA VAL A 24 -5.35 -12.87 -6.69
C VAL A 24 -4.90 -12.32 -8.05
N ASP A 25 -3.62 -12.44 -8.34
CA ASP A 25 -3.11 -12.06 -9.65
C ASP A 25 -3.70 -12.97 -10.74
N LYS A 26 -4.18 -12.37 -11.82
CA LYS A 26 -4.83 -13.12 -12.89
C LYS A 26 -3.86 -13.96 -13.72
N LYS A 27 -2.59 -13.55 -13.80
CA LYS A 27 -1.56 -14.21 -14.61
C LYS A 27 -0.76 -15.21 -13.79
N THR A 28 -0.18 -14.76 -12.67
CA THR A 28 0.74 -15.56 -11.83
C THR A 28 -0.01 -16.46 -10.85
N LYS A 29 -1.28 -16.13 -10.55
CA LYS A 29 -2.09 -16.78 -9.49
C LYS A 29 -1.52 -16.59 -8.10
N GLU A 30 -0.61 -15.66 -7.92
CA GLU A 30 -0.14 -15.23 -6.60
C GLU A 30 -1.27 -14.63 -5.80
N ILE A 31 -1.25 -14.92 -4.51
CA ILE A 31 -2.25 -14.44 -3.55
C ILE A 31 -1.58 -13.46 -2.60
N ILE A 32 -2.15 -12.28 -2.47
CA ILE A 32 -1.79 -11.30 -1.44
C ILE A 32 -2.96 -11.20 -0.47
N ILE A 33 -2.69 -11.45 0.80
CA ILE A 33 -3.67 -11.34 1.87
C ILE A 33 -3.34 -10.11 2.69
N SER A 34 -4.36 -9.33 3.01
CA SER A 34 -4.27 -8.22 3.95
C SER A 34 -5.40 -8.32 4.98
N ASP A 35 -5.01 -8.66 6.19
CA ASP A 35 -5.83 -8.78 7.39
C ASP A 35 -5.59 -7.62 8.39
N THR A 36 -4.80 -6.62 7.99
CA THR A 36 -4.39 -5.48 8.82
C THR A 36 -4.99 -4.17 8.35
N LEU A 37 -6.11 -4.22 7.62
CA LEU A 37 -6.80 -3.01 7.21
C LEU A 37 -7.33 -2.23 8.42
N THR A 38 -7.27 -0.91 8.36
CA THR A 38 -7.91 0.00 9.34
C THR A 38 -9.19 0.59 8.81
N SER A 39 -9.31 0.69 7.47
CA SER A 39 -10.56 1.06 6.82
C SER A 39 -10.70 0.35 5.47
N CYS A 40 -11.94 0.11 5.07
CA CYS A 40 -12.26 -0.39 3.73
C CYS A 40 -13.63 0.16 3.31
N GLY A 41 -13.66 1.01 2.29
CA GLY A 41 -14.86 1.59 1.71
C GLY A 41 -15.15 1.01 0.33
N ILE A 42 -16.40 0.65 0.07
CA ILE A 42 -16.90 0.25 -1.25
C ILE A 42 -17.91 1.30 -1.68
N GLU A 43 -17.61 2.06 -2.71
CA GLU A 43 -18.48 3.10 -3.25
C GLU A 43 -18.97 2.70 -4.64
N CYS A 44 -20.29 2.79 -4.85
CA CYS A 44 -20.91 2.56 -6.15
C CYS A 44 -21.54 3.87 -6.64
N THR A 45 -21.00 4.44 -7.69
CA THR A 45 -21.52 5.65 -8.34
C THR A 45 -22.30 5.30 -9.61
N THR A 46 -23.31 6.09 -9.92
CA THR A 46 -24.12 5.93 -11.13
C THR A 46 -24.13 7.22 -11.92
N SER A 47 -23.77 7.16 -13.19
CA SER A 47 -23.92 8.28 -14.12
C SER A 47 -25.32 8.30 -14.71
N SER A 48 -25.92 9.47 -14.79
CA SER A 48 -27.24 9.66 -15.41
C SER A 48 -27.29 10.90 -16.28
N THR A 49 -28.13 10.85 -17.31
CA THR A 49 -28.43 11.98 -18.18
C THR A 49 -29.89 12.33 -18.06
N THR A 50 -30.17 13.62 -17.86
CA THR A 50 -31.53 14.14 -17.76
C THR A 50 -32.01 14.59 -19.12
N VAL A 51 -33.16 14.07 -19.55
CA VAL A 51 -33.87 14.54 -20.75
C VAL A 51 -34.86 15.61 -20.31
N GLN A 52 -34.77 16.77 -20.93
CA GLN A 52 -35.66 17.91 -20.65
C GLN A 52 -36.40 18.32 -21.92
N GLY A 53 -37.59 18.86 -21.76
CA GLY A 53 -38.38 19.33 -22.90
C GLY A 53 -39.69 19.99 -22.52
N GLY A 54 -40.43 20.51 -23.53
CA GLY A 54 -41.69 21.23 -23.36
C GLY A 54 -41.53 22.69 -22.90
N LYS A 55 -42.66 23.35 -22.70
CA LYS A 55 -42.66 24.75 -22.17
C LYS A 55 -42.13 24.75 -20.74
N GLY A 56 -41.09 25.55 -20.48
CA GLY A 56 -40.43 25.63 -19.18
C GLY A 56 -39.31 24.63 -19.00
N ASN A 57 -38.93 23.85 -20.04
CA ASN A 57 -37.80 22.92 -20.03
C ASN A 57 -37.83 21.93 -18.87
N ALA A 58 -39.04 21.39 -18.60
CA ALA A 58 -39.23 20.44 -17.50
C ALA A 58 -38.45 19.13 -17.73
N VAL A 59 -38.02 18.49 -16.63
CA VAL A 59 -37.38 17.16 -16.68
C VAL A 59 -38.43 16.15 -17.11
N LEU A 60 -38.23 15.50 -18.24
CA LEU A 60 -39.09 14.45 -18.78
C LEU A 60 -38.67 13.05 -18.35
N ALA A 61 -37.35 12.82 -18.26
CA ALA A 61 -36.80 11.53 -17.85
C ALA A 61 -35.36 11.70 -17.35
N THR A 62 -34.94 10.78 -16.47
CA THR A 62 -33.54 10.60 -16.09
C THR A 62 -33.11 9.20 -16.50
N LEU A 63 -32.12 9.11 -17.38
CA LEU A 63 -31.60 7.86 -17.94
C LEU A 63 -30.25 7.55 -17.28
N SER A 64 -30.19 6.43 -16.55
CA SER A 64 -28.92 5.94 -16.00
C SER A 64 -28.07 5.27 -17.09
N SER A 65 -26.79 5.63 -17.18
CA SER A 65 -25.89 5.18 -18.26
C SER A 65 -24.85 4.17 -17.81
N SER A 66 -24.21 4.37 -16.65
CA SER A 66 -23.16 3.49 -16.16
C SER A 66 -23.13 3.40 -14.65
N LYS A 67 -22.57 2.29 -14.14
CA LYS A 67 -22.19 2.14 -12.74
C LYS A 67 -20.70 1.94 -12.66
N GLU A 68 -20.07 2.59 -11.69
CA GLU A 68 -18.67 2.43 -11.35
C GLU A 68 -18.56 2.06 -9.88
N ILE A 69 -17.70 1.11 -9.56
CA ILE A 69 -17.40 0.73 -8.17
C ILE A 69 -15.94 1.05 -7.91
N THR A 70 -15.72 1.86 -6.89
CA THR A 70 -14.41 2.19 -6.37
C THR A 70 -14.28 1.60 -4.96
N ILE A 71 -13.13 0.98 -4.69
CA ILE A 71 -12.82 0.39 -3.39
C ILE A 71 -11.59 1.12 -2.86
N THR A 72 -11.69 1.66 -1.65
CA THR A 72 -10.59 2.34 -0.99
C THR A 72 -10.27 1.62 0.30
N THR A 73 -9.01 1.26 0.50
CA THR A 73 -8.53 0.57 1.70
C THR A 73 -7.38 1.35 2.32
N GLU A 74 -7.31 1.34 3.64
CA GLU A 74 -6.20 1.91 4.41
C GLU A 74 -5.54 0.83 5.25
N MET A 75 -4.22 0.86 5.31
CA MET A 75 -3.39 -0.12 5.99
C MET A 75 -2.25 0.58 6.73
N PRO A 76 -2.11 0.36 8.05
CA PRO A 76 -1.03 0.97 8.84
C PRO A 76 0.31 0.26 8.65
N THR A 77 0.29 -0.95 8.10
CA THR A 77 1.49 -1.76 7.87
C THR A 77 2.07 -1.48 6.49
N PHE A 78 3.41 -1.41 6.41
CA PHE A 78 4.09 -1.33 5.14
C PHE A 78 4.07 -2.72 4.46
N ASN A 79 3.36 -2.81 3.34
CA ASN A 79 3.29 -4.03 2.53
C ASN A 79 4.05 -3.82 1.22
N PHE A 80 5.23 -4.45 1.12
CA PHE A 80 6.13 -4.25 -0.04
C PHE A 80 5.57 -4.90 -1.31
N ASP A 81 4.90 -6.06 -1.19
CA ASP A 81 4.27 -6.74 -2.33
C ASP A 81 3.15 -5.90 -2.94
N LEU A 82 2.32 -5.30 -2.08
CA LEU A 82 1.22 -4.46 -2.51
C LEU A 82 1.73 -3.17 -3.17
N LEU A 83 2.79 -2.57 -2.62
CA LEU A 83 3.45 -1.39 -3.20
C LEU A 83 4.08 -1.70 -4.56
N ALA A 84 4.79 -2.83 -4.68
CA ALA A 84 5.38 -3.26 -5.95
C ALA A 84 4.29 -3.44 -7.02
N ARG A 85 3.18 -4.07 -6.65
CA ARG A 85 2.03 -4.26 -7.53
C ARG A 85 1.38 -2.94 -7.94
N GLN A 86 1.31 -1.96 -7.03
CA GLN A 86 0.83 -0.61 -7.33
C GLN A 86 1.73 0.12 -8.35
N MET A 87 3.02 -0.13 -8.28
CA MET A 87 4.00 0.39 -9.25
C MET A 87 4.02 -0.42 -10.56
N GLY A 88 3.31 -1.55 -10.64
CA GLY A 88 3.32 -2.45 -11.79
C GLY A 88 4.67 -3.11 -12.01
N ALA A 89 5.42 -3.37 -10.94
CA ALA A 89 6.77 -3.91 -10.96
C ALA A 89 6.86 -5.20 -10.14
N ASP A 90 7.86 -6.01 -10.46
CA ASP A 90 8.20 -7.21 -9.70
C ASP A 90 9.24 -6.88 -8.63
N ILE A 91 9.20 -7.62 -7.51
CA ILE A 91 10.24 -7.58 -6.49
C ILE A 91 11.38 -8.48 -6.93
N ILE A 92 12.57 -7.92 -7.09
CA ILE A 92 13.77 -8.66 -7.46
C ILE A 92 14.78 -8.63 -6.31
N LYS A 93 15.48 -9.75 -6.09
CA LYS A 93 16.63 -9.81 -5.19
C LYS A 93 17.88 -9.44 -5.96
N ALA A 94 18.50 -8.32 -5.62
CA ALA A 94 19.67 -7.81 -6.31
C ALA A 94 20.66 -7.16 -5.36
N ALA A 95 21.94 -7.51 -5.50
CA ALA A 95 23.01 -6.77 -4.86
C ALA A 95 23.11 -5.36 -5.46
N GLY A 96 23.43 -4.38 -4.64
CA GLY A 96 23.56 -3.00 -5.07
C GLY A 96 24.32 -2.16 -4.06
N LYS A 97 24.05 -0.86 -4.06
CA LYS A 97 24.56 0.09 -3.10
C LYS A 97 23.41 0.89 -2.49
N THR A 98 23.53 1.19 -1.21
CA THR A 98 22.58 2.08 -0.52
C THR A 98 23.35 3.18 0.21
N MET A 99 22.73 4.36 0.33
CA MET A 99 23.29 5.46 1.09
C MET A 99 22.99 5.28 2.58
N LYS A 100 24.02 5.40 3.41
CA LYS A 100 23.89 5.38 4.86
C LYS A 100 24.30 6.73 5.44
N ILE A 101 23.54 7.17 6.42
CA ILE A 101 23.80 8.40 7.18
C ILE A 101 23.83 8.03 8.64
N GLU A 102 24.92 8.35 9.33
CA GLU A 102 25.01 8.16 10.77
C GLU A 102 25.73 9.33 11.44
N THR A 103 25.46 9.51 12.72
CA THR A 103 26.11 10.52 13.57
C THR A 103 27.06 9.79 14.50
N VAL A 104 28.32 10.19 14.49
CA VAL A 104 29.38 9.57 15.28
C VAL A 104 30.16 10.65 16.05
N THR A 105 30.76 10.25 17.19
CA THR A 105 31.63 11.12 17.99
C THR A 105 33.08 10.72 17.76
N LEU A 106 33.94 11.71 17.53
CA LEU A 106 35.36 11.47 17.29
C LEU A 106 36.10 11.15 18.61
N ASP A 107 36.98 10.16 18.54
CA ASP A 107 37.90 9.79 19.62
C ASP A 107 39.11 10.73 19.72
N SER A 108 40.02 10.48 20.68
CA SER A 108 41.28 11.21 20.87
C SER A 108 42.22 11.16 19.66
N SER A 109 42.03 10.17 18.76
CA SER A 109 42.74 10.06 17.48
C SER A 109 42.00 10.77 16.34
N LYS A 110 40.98 11.57 16.65
CA LYS A 110 40.09 12.26 15.65
C LYS A 110 39.40 11.29 14.72
N SER A 111 39.11 10.11 15.20
CA SER A 111 38.56 9.00 14.42
C SER A 111 37.25 8.52 15.00
N ALA A 112 36.42 7.88 14.17
CA ALA A 112 35.26 7.17 14.61
C ALA A 112 35.06 5.87 13.81
N THR A 113 34.43 4.88 14.42
CA THR A 113 34.09 3.63 13.77
C THR A 113 32.67 3.70 13.23
N LEU A 114 32.50 3.44 11.95
CA LEU A 114 31.20 3.39 11.28
C LEU A 114 30.53 2.05 11.54
N SER A 115 29.21 2.03 11.56
CA SER A 115 28.41 0.82 11.79
C SER A 115 28.42 -0.16 10.60
N ALA A 116 28.86 0.28 9.42
CA ALA A 116 29.09 -0.55 8.24
C ALA A 116 30.36 -0.13 7.51
N THR A 117 30.90 -1.02 6.69
CA THR A 117 32.05 -0.72 5.84
C THR A 117 31.59 0.07 4.61
N PRO A 118 32.14 1.25 4.33
CA PRO A 118 31.90 1.99 3.11
C PRO A 118 32.21 1.16 1.85
N ALA A 119 31.42 1.34 0.81
CA ALA A 119 31.59 0.64 -0.48
C ALA A 119 32.87 1.06 -1.19
N ASP A 120 33.33 2.26 -0.91
CA ASP A 120 34.60 2.82 -1.38
C ASP A 120 35.19 3.79 -0.34
N THR A 121 36.29 4.44 -0.65
CA THR A 121 36.95 5.40 0.25
C THR A 121 36.30 6.79 0.25
N SER A 122 35.21 6.98 -0.52
CA SER A 122 34.50 8.25 -0.63
C SER A 122 33.43 8.34 0.46
N VAL A 123 33.68 9.17 1.45
CA VAL A 123 32.73 9.49 2.51
C VAL A 123 32.61 11.02 2.63
N ASP A 124 31.38 11.47 2.84
CA ASP A 124 31.13 12.89 3.13
C ASP A 124 30.92 13.06 4.63
N VAL A 125 31.75 13.90 5.24
CA VAL A 125 31.70 14.18 6.67
C VAL A 125 31.32 15.64 6.90
N PHE A 126 30.35 15.86 7.77
CA PHE A 126 29.85 17.19 8.12
C PHE A 126 29.93 17.38 9.65
N GLY A 127 30.70 18.37 10.07
CA GLY A 127 30.76 18.85 11.46
C GLY A 127 30.10 20.22 11.59
N GLU A 128 30.27 20.87 12.74
CA GLU A 128 29.72 22.20 13.00
C GLU A 128 30.19 23.27 11.98
N SER A 129 31.41 23.12 11.47
CA SER A 129 32.01 24.07 10.48
C SER A 129 31.66 23.71 9.03
N GLY A 130 30.75 22.77 8.79
CA GLY A 130 30.38 22.29 7.46
C GLY A 130 31.14 21.03 7.03
N LYS A 131 31.31 20.86 5.70
CA LYS A 131 31.98 19.68 5.12
C LYS A 131 33.45 19.64 5.50
N GLN A 132 33.90 18.48 5.98
CA GLN A 132 35.27 18.22 6.42
C GLN A 132 35.91 17.11 5.59
N SER A 133 37.23 17.17 5.44
CA SER A 133 38.01 16.10 4.79
C SER A 133 38.22 14.94 5.78
N ALA A 134 38.02 13.73 5.32
CA ALA A 134 38.30 12.54 6.10
C ALA A 134 39.00 11.47 5.25
N THR A 135 39.73 10.60 5.90
CA THR A 135 40.28 9.37 5.32
C THR A 135 39.54 8.18 5.89
N VAL A 136 39.38 7.16 5.08
CA VAL A 136 38.67 5.92 5.44
C VAL A 136 39.63 4.74 5.40
N THR A 137 39.59 3.93 6.44
CA THR A 137 40.30 2.65 6.49
C THR A 137 39.34 1.60 6.99
N THR A 138 38.92 0.70 6.12
CA THR A 138 37.87 -0.28 6.37
C THR A 138 36.56 0.42 6.82
N ASN A 139 36.21 0.33 8.09
CA ASN A 139 35.02 0.98 8.68
C ASN A 139 35.38 2.13 9.65
N LYS A 140 36.64 2.58 9.64
CA LYS A 140 37.12 3.67 10.49
C LYS A 140 37.38 4.93 9.65
N ILE A 141 36.79 6.04 10.07
CA ILE A 141 37.08 7.35 9.50
C ILE A 141 38.07 8.10 10.41
N THR A 142 38.93 8.92 9.81
CA THR A 142 39.77 9.91 10.52
C THR A 142 39.54 11.26 9.89
N VAL A 143 39.10 12.24 10.69
CA VAL A 143 38.69 13.56 10.22
C VAL A 143 39.83 14.54 10.34
N THR A 144 40.19 15.18 9.22
CA THR A 144 41.27 16.20 9.20
C THR A 144 40.82 17.45 9.92
N GLY A 145 41.54 17.84 10.95
CA GLY A 145 41.19 19.01 11.76
C GLY A 145 40.14 18.78 12.85
N GLY A 146 39.59 17.59 12.94
CA GLY A 146 38.66 17.21 14.02
C GLY A 146 39.33 17.24 15.40
N LYS A 147 38.52 17.26 16.44
CA LYS A 147 38.94 17.21 17.85
C LYS A 147 38.21 16.06 18.55
N GLU A 148 38.79 15.58 19.63
CA GLU A 148 38.11 14.63 20.52
C GLU A 148 36.79 15.22 21.03
N GLY A 149 35.75 14.43 20.94
CA GLY A 149 34.39 14.81 21.36
C GLY A 149 33.57 15.52 20.26
N ASP A 150 34.17 15.87 19.12
CA ASP A 150 33.41 16.45 18.00
C ASP A 150 32.36 15.43 17.52
N ILE A 151 31.13 15.92 17.33
CA ILE A 151 30.04 15.17 16.74
C ILE A 151 29.97 15.46 15.25
N VAL A 152 30.10 14.43 14.43
CA VAL A 152 30.08 14.58 12.97
C VAL A 152 29.00 13.67 12.37
N LYS A 153 28.34 14.16 11.33
CA LYS A 153 27.42 13.38 10.49
C LYS A 153 28.19 12.85 9.29
N VAL A 154 28.10 11.56 9.07
CA VAL A 154 28.81 10.86 7.99
C VAL A 154 27.81 10.26 7.01
N CYS A 155 28.05 10.54 5.73
CA CYS A 155 27.24 10.05 4.62
C CYS A 155 28.14 9.19 3.73
N TYR A 156 27.75 7.95 3.46
CA TYR A 156 28.55 7.02 2.65
C TYR A 156 27.70 5.93 2.02
N GLU A 157 28.17 5.38 0.91
CA GLU A 157 27.56 4.21 0.28
C GLU A 157 28.00 2.91 0.96
N VAL A 158 27.08 1.98 1.08
CA VAL A 158 27.32 0.61 1.59
C VAL A 158 26.89 -0.39 0.54
N ASN A 159 27.72 -1.38 0.28
CA ASN A 159 27.34 -2.51 -0.58
C ASN A 159 26.28 -3.36 0.10
N THR A 160 25.25 -3.70 -0.64
CA THR A 160 24.23 -4.66 -0.22
C THR A 160 24.43 -5.99 -0.94
N THR A 161 23.91 -7.06 -0.36
CA THR A 161 23.99 -8.41 -0.95
C THR A 161 22.62 -8.82 -1.50
N GLN A 162 22.61 -9.73 -2.46
CA GLN A 162 21.38 -10.25 -3.04
C GLN A 162 20.47 -10.92 -1.99
N ASP A 163 21.04 -11.51 -0.94
CA ASP A 163 20.27 -12.21 0.08
C ASP A 163 19.51 -11.26 1.03
N ASN A 164 19.99 -10.03 1.18
CA ASN A 164 19.40 -9.05 2.11
C ASN A 164 18.78 -7.83 1.43
N THR A 165 18.65 -7.84 0.10
CA THR A 165 18.17 -6.68 -0.66
C THR A 165 17.08 -7.07 -1.63
N GLU A 166 15.91 -6.50 -1.41
CA GLU A 166 14.78 -6.56 -2.33
C GLU A 166 14.62 -5.20 -2.99
N VAL A 167 14.46 -5.20 -4.30
CA VAL A 167 14.40 -3.99 -5.13
C VAL A 167 13.14 -4.02 -5.97
N VAL A 168 12.44 -2.90 -5.98
CA VAL A 168 11.33 -2.62 -6.91
C VAL A 168 11.77 -1.46 -7.80
N GLU A 169 11.73 -1.64 -9.10
CA GLU A 169 12.04 -0.59 -10.04
C GLU A 169 10.82 0.30 -10.28
N ILE A 170 10.95 1.58 -9.98
CA ILE A 170 9.92 2.57 -10.26
C ILE A 170 10.12 3.07 -11.71
N ASN A 171 9.24 2.65 -12.60
CA ASN A 171 9.33 2.95 -14.03
C ASN A 171 8.06 3.65 -14.53
N ALA A 172 8.23 4.76 -15.24
CA ALA A 172 7.11 5.55 -15.79
C ALA A 172 6.24 4.81 -16.83
N LYS A 173 6.69 3.65 -17.31
CA LYS A 173 5.97 2.84 -18.31
C LYS A 173 5.23 1.65 -17.73
N ASN A 174 5.47 1.32 -16.47
CA ASN A 174 4.85 0.20 -15.80
C ASN A 174 3.57 0.64 -15.10
N PHE A 175 2.52 -0.15 -15.24
CA PHE A 175 1.22 0.09 -14.63
C PHE A 175 0.70 -1.18 -13.96
N PRO A 176 -0.09 -1.03 -12.89
CA PRO A 176 -0.70 -2.16 -12.20
C PRO A 176 -1.47 -3.08 -13.15
N THR A 177 -1.29 -4.36 -12.99
CA THR A 177 -2.08 -5.39 -13.70
C THR A 177 -3.43 -5.59 -13.00
N GLY A 178 -4.42 -6.09 -13.76
CA GLY A 178 -5.71 -6.43 -13.17
C GLY A 178 -5.60 -7.64 -12.26
N VAL A 179 -6.28 -7.56 -11.12
CA VAL A 179 -6.38 -8.64 -10.13
C VAL A 179 -7.84 -9.03 -9.89
N GLU A 180 -8.05 -10.16 -9.27
CA GLU A 180 -9.32 -10.58 -8.68
C GLU A 180 -9.29 -10.24 -7.20
N MET A 181 -10.41 -9.74 -6.64
CA MET A 181 -10.46 -9.28 -5.25
C MET A 181 -11.61 -9.94 -4.51
N TYR A 182 -11.32 -10.38 -3.30
CA TYR A 182 -12.30 -10.81 -2.31
C TYR A 182 -12.20 -9.92 -1.07
N LEU A 183 -13.34 -9.49 -0.56
CA LEU A 183 -13.47 -8.75 0.70
C LEU A 183 -14.45 -9.50 1.58
N THR A 184 -13.95 -10.02 2.70
CA THR A 184 -14.73 -10.86 3.61
C THR A 184 -14.86 -10.20 4.97
N SER A 185 -16.05 -10.21 5.54
CA SER A 185 -16.34 -9.72 6.88
C SER A 185 -17.47 -10.52 7.50
N ILE A 186 -17.94 -10.14 8.69
CA ILE A 186 -18.98 -10.84 9.43
C ILE A 186 -20.22 -9.96 9.67
N LEU A 187 -21.36 -10.64 9.80
CA LEU A 187 -22.61 -10.03 10.24
C LEU A 187 -22.97 -10.56 11.63
N ILE A 188 -23.35 -9.66 12.51
CA ILE A 188 -23.86 -9.99 13.84
C ILE A 188 -25.34 -9.61 14.01
N ASP A 189 -26.00 -10.21 14.98
CA ASP A 189 -27.36 -9.84 15.41
C ASP A 189 -27.33 -8.81 16.55
N ASN A 190 -28.50 -8.50 17.12
CA ASN A 190 -28.66 -7.56 18.23
C ASN A 190 -28.05 -8.06 19.56
N GLU A 191 -27.72 -9.35 19.64
CA GLU A 191 -27.13 -10.00 20.81
C GLU A 191 -25.61 -10.24 20.63
N GLU A 192 -25.03 -9.64 19.58
CA GLU A 192 -23.62 -9.77 19.18
C GLU A 192 -23.20 -11.19 18.77
N ASN A 193 -24.15 -12.06 18.42
CA ASN A 193 -23.82 -13.37 17.87
C ASN A 193 -23.47 -13.24 16.38
N ILE A 194 -22.40 -13.94 15.95
CA ILE A 194 -22.04 -14.00 14.54
C ILE A 194 -23.03 -14.89 13.81
N VAL A 195 -23.82 -14.32 12.91
CA VAL A 195 -24.91 -15.01 12.21
C VAL A 195 -24.59 -15.38 10.77
N ALA A 196 -23.68 -14.66 10.13
CA ALA A 196 -23.30 -14.93 8.76
C ALA A 196 -21.93 -14.35 8.42
N ASP A 197 -21.31 -14.90 7.38
CA ASP A 197 -20.16 -14.33 6.69
C ASP A 197 -20.64 -13.59 5.45
N ILE A 198 -20.06 -12.42 5.16
CA ILE A 198 -20.34 -11.63 3.98
C ILE A 198 -19.08 -11.54 3.13
N THR A 199 -19.19 -11.83 1.84
CA THR A 199 -18.06 -11.79 0.91
C THR A 199 -18.45 -11.01 -0.35
N TYR A 200 -17.71 -9.95 -0.65
CA TYR A 200 -17.71 -9.34 -1.97
C TYR A 200 -16.64 -10.01 -2.83
N HIS A 201 -17.02 -10.41 -4.02
CA HIS A 201 -16.10 -10.95 -5.02
C HIS A 201 -16.16 -10.09 -6.28
N PHE A 202 -15.04 -9.49 -6.61
CA PHE A 202 -14.84 -8.70 -7.83
C PHE A 202 -13.85 -9.41 -8.76
N PRO A 203 -14.34 -10.03 -9.86
CA PRO A 203 -13.50 -10.82 -10.76
C PRO A 203 -12.44 -10.01 -11.49
N SER A 204 -12.58 -8.69 -11.53
CA SER A 204 -11.63 -7.82 -12.18
C SER A 204 -11.60 -6.46 -11.51
N VAL A 205 -10.50 -6.16 -10.83
CA VAL A 205 -10.21 -4.83 -10.31
C VAL A 205 -8.85 -4.38 -10.80
N LYS A 206 -8.67 -3.08 -10.95
CA LYS A 206 -7.41 -2.44 -11.27
C LYS A 206 -7.05 -1.49 -10.14
N MET A 207 -5.87 -1.68 -9.56
CA MET A 207 -5.32 -0.75 -8.59
C MET A 207 -4.94 0.57 -9.26
N SER A 208 -5.17 1.71 -8.59
CA SER A 208 -4.60 2.98 -9.03
C SER A 208 -3.08 2.93 -8.93
N ALA A 209 -2.39 3.48 -9.93
CA ALA A 209 -0.95 3.67 -9.89
C ALA A 209 -0.52 4.85 -9.02
N ASP A 210 -1.47 5.67 -8.60
CA ASP A 210 -1.20 6.82 -7.73
C ASP A 210 -0.91 6.31 -6.32
N PHE A 211 0.23 6.68 -5.77
CA PHE A 211 0.57 6.38 -4.38
C PHE A 211 1.08 7.62 -3.67
N SER A 212 0.86 7.65 -2.37
CA SER A 212 1.39 8.67 -1.48
C SER A 212 1.90 7.99 -0.21
N GLN A 213 3.12 8.30 0.16
CA GLN A 213 3.70 7.89 1.43
C GLN A 213 4.17 9.13 2.17
N SER A 214 3.83 9.23 3.43
CA SER A 214 4.29 10.29 4.31
C SER A 214 4.89 9.69 5.58
N THR A 215 5.83 10.41 6.18
CA THR A 215 6.38 10.07 7.48
C THR A 215 6.25 11.27 8.40
N ALA A 216 6.03 11.04 9.69
CA ALA A 216 5.99 12.08 10.71
C ALA A 216 7.15 11.90 11.70
N SER A 217 7.48 12.97 12.44
CA SER A 217 8.50 12.92 13.50
C SER A 217 8.03 12.13 14.72
N GLU A 218 6.73 12.03 14.91
CA GLU A 218 6.11 11.20 15.94
C GLU A 218 6.09 9.74 15.49
N ARG A 219 6.21 8.82 16.45
CA ARG A 219 6.23 7.37 16.15
C ARG A 219 4.82 6.83 15.92
N ASP A 220 4.07 7.49 15.05
CA ASP A 220 2.77 7.01 14.59
C ASP A 220 2.90 6.28 13.27
N ALA A 221 2.13 5.21 13.12
CA ALA A 221 2.02 4.52 11.85
C ALA A 221 1.20 5.38 10.88
N ASN A 222 1.85 5.85 9.81
CA ASN A 222 1.14 6.52 8.73
C ASN A 222 0.50 5.46 7.83
N PRO A 223 -0.84 5.39 7.74
CA PRO A 223 -1.50 4.42 6.91
C PRO A 223 -1.22 4.68 5.42
N SER A 224 -1.04 3.60 4.69
CA SER A 224 -1.00 3.62 3.22
C SER A 224 -2.42 3.43 2.69
N THR A 225 -2.82 4.28 1.74
CA THR A 225 -4.13 4.19 1.09
C THR A 225 -3.98 3.56 -0.29
N TYR A 226 -4.83 2.56 -0.56
CA TYR A 226 -4.89 1.89 -1.85
C TYR A 226 -6.28 2.01 -2.43
N THR A 227 -6.36 2.45 -3.69
CA THR A 227 -7.62 2.63 -4.41
C THR A 227 -7.70 1.66 -5.58
N PHE A 228 -8.85 1.03 -5.71
CA PHE A 228 -9.12 0.05 -6.76
C PHE A 228 -10.39 0.44 -7.50
N THR A 229 -10.36 0.30 -8.83
CA THR A 229 -11.55 0.46 -9.69
C THR A 229 -11.98 -0.90 -10.21
N VAL A 230 -13.26 -1.23 -10.05
CA VAL A 230 -13.83 -2.47 -10.57
C VAL A 230 -14.06 -2.35 -12.06
N ILE A 231 -13.55 -3.32 -12.81
CA ILE A 231 -13.70 -3.39 -14.26
C ILE A 231 -14.79 -4.42 -14.59
N GLY A 232 -15.86 -3.95 -15.23
CA GLY A 232 -16.95 -4.83 -15.66
C GLY A 232 -16.52 -5.79 -16.77
N ASN A 233 -16.97 -7.03 -16.68
CA ASN A 233 -16.82 -8.03 -17.72
C ASN A 233 -18.23 -8.48 -18.16
N GLY A 234 -18.61 -8.14 -19.38
CA GLY A 234 -19.95 -8.45 -19.92
C GLY A 234 -21.10 -7.84 -19.11
N GLY A 235 -20.89 -6.69 -18.46
CA GLY A 235 -21.87 -6.01 -17.63
C GLY A 235 -21.91 -6.47 -16.16
N LYS A 236 -21.21 -7.54 -15.80
CA LYS A 236 -21.09 -7.99 -14.41
C LYS A 236 -19.88 -7.30 -13.75
N LEU A 237 -20.11 -6.63 -12.63
CA LEU A 237 -19.07 -5.99 -11.82
C LEU A 237 -18.54 -6.92 -10.73
N GLY A 238 -19.43 -7.64 -10.07
CA GLY A 238 -19.06 -8.55 -8.98
C GLY A 238 -20.27 -9.30 -8.42
N THR A 239 -20.04 -10.05 -7.34
CA THR A 239 -21.06 -10.70 -6.54
C THR A 239 -20.92 -10.33 -5.09
N LEU A 240 -22.03 -10.30 -4.39
CA LEU A 240 -22.12 -10.24 -2.95
C LEU A 240 -22.75 -11.55 -2.48
N GLU A 241 -22.05 -12.28 -1.63
CA GLU A 241 -22.49 -13.55 -1.06
C GLU A 241 -22.63 -13.40 0.46
N VAL A 242 -23.68 -13.96 1.00
CA VAL A 242 -23.91 -14.02 2.44
C VAL A 242 -24.15 -15.47 2.81
N VAL A 243 -23.24 -16.02 3.60
CA VAL A 243 -23.29 -17.42 4.04
C VAL A 243 -23.67 -17.46 5.51
N LYS A 244 -24.86 -17.99 5.81
CA LYS A 244 -25.30 -18.16 7.20
C LYS A 244 -24.45 -19.19 7.91
N ARG A 245 -24.00 -18.86 9.12
CA ARG A 245 -23.40 -19.84 10.01
C ARG A 245 -24.54 -20.68 10.60
N GLY A 246 -24.50 -22.00 10.42
CA GLY A 246 -25.45 -22.91 11.06
C GLY A 246 -25.29 -22.86 12.58
N ASN A 247 -26.42 -22.79 13.27
CA ASN A 247 -26.49 -23.06 14.71
C ASN A 247 -26.23 -24.54 14.98
#